data_cc56dc33099bf69778e87d948f89d158
#
_entry.id   cc56dc33099bf69778e87d948f89d158
#
_cell.length_a   1.000
_cell.length_b   1.000
_cell.length_c   1.000
_cell.angle_alpha   90.00
_cell.angle_beta   90.00
_cell.angle_gamma   90.00
#
_symmetry.space_group_name_H-M   'P 1'
#
loop_
_entity.id
_entity.type
_entity.pdbx_description
1 polymer ?
#
loop_
_entity_poly.entity_id
_entity_poly.type
_entity_poly.pdbx_seq_one_letter_code
_entity_poly.pdbx_strand_id
1 'polypeptide(L)'
;MRSVPWRTRIFTAAVASAGALLVLPASPAHAETAATTIAKTALPDGFRGLPNGTIIDYWTTRSNGEPVKASGALFVPSGPAPAGGWPIMAYDHGTSGMGPGCGGQTDTSLMTRPKEDQVLQYFVNKGFAVVAPDYLGLGRFDTGPHPYLEISTEAGSTIDLVKAARAANPALSRTWAVTGFSQGGQAALGTAHQQSSQLPDLDFRGTIAVDPESDLEKITPFVGPWVPAIPGQAGTAVNGFVVSMLAGLRATHPEVDVDSYLTPRGEQALDASQSLCFLDIMKVVDGMSIGDMLSRPLDAPEFQAAMNEYMTVPVNGYDAPILLLLNTNDTTVPSPLHAALAAQFAANGVNVQTVVGTGTHTQLNPQMWDAISAFSDRILTTPTVP
;
A
#
# COMPACT_ATOMS: atom_id res chain seq x y z
N MET A 1 41.44 -89.45 -13.12
CA MET A 1 40.77 -89.75 -14.38
C MET A 1 39.27 -89.73 -14.17
N ARG A 2 38.59 -88.68 -14.41
CA ARG A 2 37.18 -88.52 -14.75
C ARG A 2 36.90 -87.08 -15.03
N SER A 3 36.65 -86.75 -16.25
CA SER A 3 36.26 -85.45 -16.80
C SER A 3 34.87 -85.02 -16.33
N VAL A 4 34.71 -83.79 -15.98
CA VAL A 4 33.42 -83.16 -15.65
C VAL A 4 33.21 -82.04 -16.68
N PRO A 5 32.06 -81.94 -17.31
CA PRO A 5 31.83 -80.97 -18.41
C PRO A 5 31.42 -79.61 -17.85
N TRP A 6 31.88 -78.60 -18.53
CA TRP A 6 31.64 -77.19 -18.28
C TRP A 6 30.25 -76.82 -18.82
N ARG A 7 29.33 -76.33 -17.94
CA ARG A 7 28.03 -75.78 -18.28
C ARG A 7 28.16 -74.28 -18.49
N THR A 8 27.94 -73.82 -19.72
CA THR A 8 27.81 -72.44 -20.12
C THR A 8 26.53 -71.87 -19.57
N ARG A 9 26.62 -70.85 -18.76
CA ARG A 9 25.48 -70.02 -18.31
C ARG A 9 25.39 -68.79 -19.19
N ILE A 10 24.30 -68.67 -19.90
CA ILE A 10 23.90 -67.50 -20.68
C ILE A 10 23.32 -66.51 -19.67
N PHE A 11 23.95 -65.35 -19.52
CA PHE A 11 23.37 -64.24 -18.83
C PHE A 11 22.59 -63.38 -19.80
N THR A 12 21.25 -63.37 -19.62
CA THR A 12 20.37 -62.39 -20.28
C THR A 12 20.47 -61.07 -19.49
N ALA A 13 21.03 -60.04 -20.06
CA ALA A 13 21.04 -58.68 -19.54
C ALA A 13 19.68 -58.04 -19.84
N ALA A 14 18.90 -57.79 -18.75
CA ALA A 14 17.71 -56.97 -18.85
C ALA A 14 18.15 -55.49 -18.84
N VAL A 15 17.92 -54.80 -19.95
CA VAL A 15 18.10 -53.37 -20.06
C VAL A 15 16.89 -52.70 -19.39
N ALA A 16 17.07 -52.14 -18.19
CA ALA A 16 16.12 -51.27 -17.55
C ALA A 16 16.28 -49.87 -18.14
N SER A 17 15.35 -49.48 -19.01
CA SER A 17 15.24 -48.07 -19.44
C SER A 17 14.68 -47.23 -18.30
N ALA A 18 15.56 -46.50 -17.60
CA ALA A 18 15.17 -45.45 -16.69
C ALA A 18 14.66 -44.25 -17.51
N GLY A 19 13.35 -44.09 -17.59
CA GLY A 19 12.73 -42.87 -18.10
C GLY A 19 13.02 -41.74 -17.12
N ALA A 20 13.97 -40.86 -17.47
CA ALA A 20 14.15 -39.58 -16.78
C ALA A 20 12.91 -38.71 -17.08
N LEU A 21 12.01 -38.59 -16.11
CA LEU A 21 11.02 -37.52 -16.09
C LEU A 21 11.81 -36.20 -15.96
N LEU A 22 11.96 -35.49 -17.09
CA LEU A 22 12.35 -34.09 -17.10
C LEU A 22 11.23 -33.33 -16.38
N VAL A 23 11.43 -33.03 -15.11
CA VAL A 23 10.68 -32.00 -14.41
C VAL A 23 11.17 -30.67 -15.02
N LEU A 24 10.42 -30.18 -16.01
CA LEU A 24 10.59 -28.81 -16.48
C LEU A 24 10.33 -27.90 -15.27
N PRO A 25 11.21 -26.93 -14.99
CA PRO A 25 10.90 -25.92 -14.00
C PRO A 25 9.61 -25.24 -14.44
N ALA A 26 8.63 -25.17 -13.55
CA ALA A 26 7.43 -24.38 -13.79
C ALA A 26 7.89 -22.97 -14.13
N SER A 27 7.62 -22.54 -15.35
CA SER A 27 7.86 -21.15 -15.75
C SER A 27 7.15 -20.23 -14.74
N PRO A 28 7.75 -19.10 -14.39
CA PRO A 28 7.11 -18.16 -13.48
C PRO A 28 5.92 -17.50 -14.16
N ALA A 29 4.79 -18.22 -14.21
CA ALA A 29 3.51 -17.68 -14.68
C ALA A 29 3.03 -16.50 -13.81
N HIS A 30 3.65 -16.29 -12.65
CA HIS A 30 3.25 -15.27 -11.66
C HIS A 30 3.72 -13.87 -12.02
N ALA A 31 4.89 -13.71 -12.66
CA ALA A 31 5.43 -12.40 -13.01
C ALA A 31 4.69 -11.73 -14.20
N GLU A 32 4.04 -12.50 -15.06
CA GLU A 32 3.25 -11.95 -16.17
C GLU A 32 1.82 -11.57 -15.78
N THR A 33 1.34 -12.00 -14.61
CA THR A 33 -0.04 -11.74 -14.15
C THR A 33 -0.16 -10.42 -13.40
N ALA A 34 0.85 -10.06 -12.61
CA ALA A 34 0.87 -8.79 -11.90
C ALA A 34 0.83 -7.60 -12.88
N ALA A 35 0.06 -6.58 -12.53
CA ALA A 35 -0.18 -5.38 -13.34
C ALA A 35 -0.91 -5.61 -14.68
N THR A 36 -1.44 -6.79 -14.95
CA THR A 36 -2.29 -7.01 -16.12
C THR A 36 -3.67 -6.42 -15.89
N THR A 37 -4.13 -5.60 -16.86
CA THR A 37 -5.50 -5.06 -16.84
C THR A 37 -6.51 -6.18 -17.07
N ILE A 38 -7.48 -6.32 -16.16
CA ILE A 38 -8.60 -7.27 -16.26
C ILE A 38 -9.74 -6.63 -17.04
N ALA A 39 -10.14 -5.41 -16.64
CA ALA A 39 -11.23 -4.69 -17.25
C ALA A 39 -11.07 -3.17 -17.11
N LYS A 40 -11.75 -2.44 -17.97
CA LYS A 40 -11.87 -0.97 -17.93
C LYS A 40 -13.33 -0.57 -17.97
N THR A 41 -13.76 0.31 -17.09
CA THR A 41 -15.11 0.86 -17.07
C THR A 41 -15.03 2.38 -17.14
N ALA A 42 -15.49 2.97 -18.25
CA ALA A 42 -15.52 4.42 -18.40
C ALA A 42 -16.60 5.04 -17.50
N LEU A 43 -16.30 6.19 -16.91
CA LEU A 43 -17.20 7.03 -16.12
C LEU A 43 -17.33 8.41 -16.78
N PRO A 44 -18.03 8.51 -17.94
CA PRO A 44 -18.07 9.74 -18.73
C PRO A 44 -18.82 10.89 -18.04
N ASP A 45 -19.77 10.57 -17.16
CA ASP A 45 -20.59 11.59 -16.45
C ASP A 45 -19.83 12.22 -15.27
N GLY A 46 -18.58 11.81 -15.07
CA GLY A 46 -17.74 12.32 -14.01
C GLY A 46 -17.79 11.49 -12.74
N PHE A 47 -16.73 11.68 -11.95
CA PHE A 47 -16.52 11.00 -10.68
C PHE A 47 -15.63 11.87 -9.79
N ARG A 48 -15.93 11.98 -8.48
CA ARG A 48 -15.15 12.76 -7.50
C ARG A 48 -14.91 14.22 -7.92
N GLY A 49 -15.90 14.83 -8.60
CA GLY A 49 -15.81 16.19 -9.12
C GLY A 49 -14.93 16.36 -10.37
N LEU A 50 -14.49 15.26 -10.97
CA LEU A 50 -13.74 15.24 -12.24
C LEU A 50 -14.63 14.76 -13.39
N PRO A 51 -14.55 15.39 -14.59
CA PRO A 51 -15.50 15.14 -15.67
C PRO A 51 -15.34 13.78 -16.36
N ASN A 52 -14.17 13.19 -16.29
CA ASN A 52 -13.86 11.92 -16.93
C ASN A 52 -13.09 11.03 -15.98
N GLY A 53 -13.46 9.77 -15.93
CA GLY A 53 -12.79 8.78 -15.13
C GLY A 53 -12.83 7.42 -15.80
N THR A 54 -11.93 6.54 -15.42
CA THR A 54 -11.94 5.14 -15.85
C THR A 54 -11.61 4.29 -14.63
N ILE A 55 -12.48 3.35 -14.30
CA ILE A 55 -12.15 2.30 -13.35
C ILE A 55 -11.27 1.28 -14.07
N ILE A 56 -10.19 0.88 -13.45
CA ILE A 56 -9.27 -0.16 -13.91
C ILE A 56 -9.31 -1.30 -12.91
N ASP A 57 -9.73 -2.47 -13.35
CA ASP A 57 -9.58 -3.71 -12.62
C ASP A 57 -8.28 -4.35 -13.11
N TYR A 58 -7.42 -4.76 -12.18
CA TYR A 58 -6.08 -5.26 -12.49
C TYR A 58 -5.65 -6.38 -11.54
N TRP A 59 -4.58 -7.06 -11.92
CA TRP A 59 -3.92 -8.02 -11.05
C TRP A 59 -2.79 -7.34 -10.26
N THR A 60 -2.70 -7.65 -8.98
CA THR A 60 -1.59 -7.32 -8.10
C THR A 60 -1.18 -8.58 -7.31
N THR A 61 -0.32 -8.47 -6.32
CA THR A 61 0.14 -9.60 -5.51
C THR A 61 -0.05 -9.32 -4.02
N ARG A 62 -0.32 -10.37 -3.26
CA ARG A 62 -0.22 -10.35 -1.80
C ARG A 62 1.24 -10.35 -1.37
N SER A 63 1.52 -10.10 -0.09
CA SER A 63 2.87 -10.21 0.50
C SER A 63 3.51 -11.60 0.30
N ASN A 64 2.72 -12.66 0.26
CA ASN A 64 3.20 -14.02 -0.02
C ASN A 64 3.42 -14.31 -1.52
N GLY A 65 3.26 -13.31 -2.40
CA GLY A 65 3.45 -13.45 -3.85
C GLY A 65 2.26 -14.04 -4.62
N GLU A 66 1.14 -14.36 -3.96
CA GLU A 66 -0.05 -14.85 -4.66
C GLU A 66 -0.72 -13.75 -5.48
N PRO A 67 -1.05 -14.00 -6.76
CA PRO A 67 -1.77 -13.03 -7.58
C PRO A 67 -3.20 -12.84 -7.07
N VAL A 68 -3.65 -11.60 -7.04
CA VAL A 68 -4.97 -11.22 -6.55
C VAL A 68 -5.54 -10.06 -7.36
N LYS A 69 -6.85 -9.98 -7.45
CA LYS A 69 -7.54 -8.89 -8.16
C LYS A 69 -7.61 -7.64 -7.30
N ALA A 70 -7.36 -6.50 -7.93
CA ALA A 70 -7.52 -5.19 -7.33
C ALA A 70 -8.25 -4.24 -8.28
N SER A 71 -8.68 -3.11 -7.78
CA SER A 71 -9.28 -2.03 -8.56
C SER A 71 -8.71 -0.68 -8.18
N GLY A 72 -8.83 0.27 -9.10
CA GLY A 72 -8.43 1.65 -8.91
C GLY A 72 -9.00 2.54 -9.99
N ALA A 73 -8.83 3.84 -9.85
CA ALA A 73 -9.32 4.83 -10.80
C ALA A 73 -8.20 5.50 -11.57
N LEU A 74 -8.48 5.84 -12.82
CA LEU A 74 -7.66 6.72 -13.67
C LEU A 74 -8.46 7.96 -14.02
N PHE A 75 -7.92 9.13 -13.73
CA PHE A 75 -8.45 10.43 -14.15
C PHE A 75 -7.46 11.09 -15.09
N VAL A 76 -7.94 11.52 -16.25
CA VAL A 76 -7.10 12.14 -17.28
C VAL A 76 -7.54 13.58 -17.49
N PRO A 77 -6.60 14.55 -17.58
CA PRO A 77 -6.94 15.93 -17.89
C PRO A 77 -7.74 16.05 -19.19
N SER A 78 -8.58 17.08 -19.29
CA SER A 78 -9.33 17.36 -20.50
C SER A 78 -8.43 17.90 -21.61
N GLY A 79 -8.78 17.60 -22.87
CA GLY A 79 -8.03 18.05 -24.05
C GLY A 79 -7.01 17.04 -24.57
N PRO A 80 -6.15 17.44 -25.53
CA PRO A 80 -5.14 16.58 -26.09
C PRO A 80 -3.98 16.39 -25.11
N ALA A 81 -3.41 15.18 -25.10
CA ALA A 81 -2.20 14.93 -24.34
C ALA A 81 -1.01 15.80 -24.83
N PRO A 82 -0.16 16.27 -23.93
CA PRO A 82 1.06 16.96 -24.33
C PRO A 82 2.00 16.03 -25.08
N ALA A 83 3.01 16.61 -25.75
CA ALA A 83 4.06 15.82 -26.39
C ALA A 83 4.74 14.94 -25.31
N GLY A 84 4.82 13.64 -25.58
CA GLY A 84 5.32 12.65 -24.61
C GLY A 84 4.28 12.06 -23.66
N GLY A 85 3.01 12.45 -23.80
CA GLY A 85 1.90 11.93 -22.99
C GLY A 85 1.69 12.66 -21.66
N TRP A 86 0.59 12.34 -20.98
CA TRP A 86 0.28 12.89 -19.66
C TRP A 86 1.22 12.31 -18.60
N PRO A 87 1.99 13.12 -17.85
CA PRO A 87 2.72 12.62 -16.69
C PRO A 87 1.74 12.10 -15.64
N ILE A 88 2.14 11.07 -14.89
CA ILE A 88 1.27 10.40 -13.93
C ILE A 88 1.59 10.90 -12.52
N MET A 89 0.54 11.19 -11.75
CA MET A 89 0.59 11.29 -10.31
C MET A 89 -0.19 10.11 -9.73
N ALA A 90 0.51 9.16 -9.10
CA ALA A 90 -0.14 8.14 -8.30
C ALA A 90 -0.63 8.77 -6.99
N TYR A 91 -1.87 8.48 -6.59
CA TYR A 91 -2.47 9.03 -5.39
C TYR A 91 -2.85 7.91 -4.43
N ASP A 92 -2.15 7.86 -3.31
CA ASP A 92 -2.37 6.91 -2.25
C ASP A 92 -3.27 7.52 -1.16
N HIS A 93 -4.46 6.93 -0.97
CA HIS A 93 -5.46 7.46 -0.06
C HIS A 93 -5.18 7.11 1.41
N GLY A 94 -5.73 7.89 2.33
CA GLY A 94 -5.67 7.63 3.76
C GLY A 94 -6.63 6.54 4.22
N THR A 95 -6.61 6.23 5.52
CA THR A 95 -7.40 5.16 6.14
C THR A 95 -8.88 5.21 5.79
N SER A 96 -9.42 4.07 5.36
CA SER A 96 -10.79 3.97 4.87
C SER A 96 -11.58 2.77 5.36
N GLY A 97 -10.92 1.72 5.81
CA GLY A 97 -11.57 0.51 6.32
C GLY A 97 -10.80 -0.76 6.04
N MET A 98 -11.49 -1.89 6.10
CA MET A 98 -10.92 -3.23 6.01
C MET A 98 -11.57 -4.09 4.94
N GLY A 99 -12.71 -3.69 4.38
CA GLY A 99 -13.49 -4.52 3.47
C GLY A 99 -13.79 -3.89 2.11
N PRO A 100 -14.39 -4.68 1.20
CA PRO A 100 -14.73 -4.24 -0.15
C PRO A 100 -15.60 -2.98 -0.16
N GLY A 101 -15.34 -2.10 -1.12
CA GLY A 101 -16.05 -0.82 -1.28
C GLY A 101 -15.55 0.30 -0.38
N CYS A 102 -14.65 0.04 0.58
CA CYS A 102 -14.15 1.06 1.49
C CYS A 102 -13.02 1.93 0.90
N GLY A 103 -12.35 1.50 -0.16
CA GLY A 103 -11.27 2.27 -0.82
C GLY A 103 -11.75 3.60 -1.38
N GLY A 104 -12.95 3.62 -1.96
CA GLY A 104 -13.62 4.83 -2.42
C GLY A 104 -13.08 5.39 -3.72
N GLN A 105 -12.18 4.70 -4.40
CA GLN A 105 -11.66 5.13 -5.71
C GLN A 105 -12.52 4.59 -6.86
N THR A 106 -13.18 3.47 -6.67
CA THR A 106 -14.01 2.82 -7.67
C THR A 106 -15.49 2.73 -7.29
N ASP A 107 -15.85 3.09 -6.08
CA ASP A 107 -17.22 3.14 -5.57
C ASP A 107 -17.56 4.54 -5.05
N THR A 108 -18.63 5.13 -5.61
CA THR A 108 -19.12 6.46 -5.22
C THR A 108 -20.05 6.44 -4.01
N SER A 109 -20.54 5.25 -3.62
CA SER A 109 -21.65 5.14 -2.66
C SER A 109 -21.24 5.33 -1.22
N LEU A 110 -19.97 5.19 -0.88
CA LEU A 110 -19.56 4.95 0.51
C LEU A 110 -18.83 6.08 1.21
N MET A 111 -18.11 6.97 0.52
CA MET A 111 -17.43 8.05 1.23
C MET A 111 -17.22 9.31 0.38
N THR A 112 -17.81 10.40 0.81
CA THR A 112 -17.34 11.73 0.40
C THR A 112 -16.07 12.05 1.21
N ARG A 113 -14.94 12.24 0.51
CA ARG A 113 -13.68 12.68 1.08
C ARG A 113 -13.27 14.02 0.48
N PRO A 114 -13.92 15.15 0.89
CA PRO A 114 -13.75 16.43 0.21
C PRO A 114 -12.29 16.91 0.13
N LYS A 115 -11.49 16.62 1.15
CA LYS A 115 -10.06 17.01 1.16
C LYS A 115 -9.26 16.19 0.14
N GLU A 116 -9.50 14.90 0.06
CA GLU A 116 -8.84 14.02 -0.91
C GLU A 116 -9.29 14.34 -2.34
N ASP A 117 -10.58 14.62 -2.54
CA ASP A 117 -11.11 15.03 -3.82
C ASP A 117 -10.47 16.32 -4.32
N GLN A 118 -10.21 17.29 -3.43
CA GLN A 118 -9.49 18.51 -3.78
C GLN A 118 -8.07 18.20 -4.27
N VAL A 119 -7.38 17.25 -3.66
CA VAL A 119 -6.03 16.84 -4.06
C VAL A 119 -6.04 16.18 -5.43
N LEU A 120 -6.96 15.24 -5.67
CA LEU A 120 -7.15 14.62 -6.98
C LEU A 120 -7.41 15.68 -8.06
N GLN A 121 -8.37 16.58 -7.80
CA GLN A 121 -8.71 17.68 -8.71
C GLN A 121 -7.54 18.64 -8.95
N TYR A 122 -6.77 18.94 -7.90
CA TYR A 122 -5.58 19.77 -8.02
C TYR A 122 -4.59 19.18 -9.03
N PHE A 123 -4.22 17.91 -8.89
CA PHE A 123 -3.25 17.30 -9.78
C PHE A 123 -3.77 17.14 -11.22
N VAL A 124 -5.03 16.78 -11.41
CA VAL A 124 -5.64 16.73 -12.75
C VAL A 124 -5.66 18.11 -13.40
N ASN A 125 -6.05 19.16 -12.67
CA ASN A 125 -6.06 20.54 -13.15
C ASN A 125 -4.63 21.09 -13.40
N LYS A 126 -3.64 20.55 -12.68
CA LYS A 126 -2.23 20.88 -12.88
C LYS A 126 -1.62 20.24 -14.13
N GLY A 127 -2.30 19.23 -14.70
CA GLY A 127 -1.90 18.56 -15.94
C GLY A 127 -1.32 17.16 -15.74
N PHE A 128 -1.54 16.53 -14.60
CA PHE A 128 -1.24 15.12 -14.38
C PHE A 128 -2.43 14.24 -14.69
N ALA A 129 -2.19 13.08 -15.31
CA ALA A 129 -3.12 11.97 -15.17
C ALA A 129 -2.96 11.39 -13.76
N VAL A 130 -4.06 11.21 -13.04
CA VAL A 130 -4.03 10.68 -11.68
C VAL A 130 -4.46 9.22 -11.70
N VAL A 131 -3.66 8.32 -11.13
CA VAL A 131 -4.03 6.93 -10.85
C VAL A 131 -4.16 6.75 -9.35
N ALA A 132 -5.28 6.17 -8.90
CA ALA A 132 -5.62 6.06 -7.49
C ALA A 132 -6.08 4.62 -7.19
N PRO A 133 -5.26 3.78 -6.51
CA PRO A 133 -5.66 2.43 -6.12
C PRO A 133 -6.70 2.47 -5.00
N ASP A 134 -7.55 1.45 -4.95
CA ASP A 134 -8.39 1.18 -3.76
C ASP A 134 -7.59 0.48 -2.65
N TYR A 135 -6.41 -0.02 -2.92
CA TYR A 135 -5.63 -1.01 -2.19
C TYR A 135 -6.27 -2.40 -2.16
N LEU A 136 -5.47 -3.38 -1.79
CA LEU A 136 -5.91 -4.76 -1.66
C LEU A 136 -6.99 -4.90 -0.57
N GLY A 137 -8.08 -5.59 -0.88
CA GLY A 137 -9.18 -5.81 0.05
C GLY A 137 -10.22 -4.69 0.13
N LEU A 138 -9.91 -3.47 -0.35
CA LEU A 138 -10.79 -2.30 -0.22
C LEU A 138 -11.62 -1.96 -1.46
N GLY A 139 -11.27 -2.52 -2.61
CA GLY A 139 -11.91 -2.19 -3.87
C GLY A 139 -13.17 -3.01 -4.17
N ARG A 140 -13.36 -3.30 -5.46
CA ARG A 140 -14.55 -3.97 -5.98
C ARG A 140 -14.56 -5.49 -5.76
N PHE A 141 -13.42 -6.05 -5.34
CA PHE A 141 -13.24 -7.50 -5.17
C PHE A 141 -13.13 -7.84 -3.70
N ASP A 142 -13.92 -8.83 -3.28
CA ASP A 142 -13.72 -9.44 -1.97
C ASP A 142 -12.51 -10.37 -2.03
N THR A 143 -11.42 -9.90 -1.51
CA THR A 143 -10.13 -10.62 -1.48
C THR A 143 -9.63 -10.86 -0.06
N GLY A 144 -10.53 -10.78 0.91
CA GLY A 144 -10.22 -10.82 2.34
C GLY A 144 -9.94 -9.43 2.92
N PRO A 145 -9.66 -9.35 4.21
CA PRO A 145 -9.40 -8.10 4.90
C PRO A 145 -8.25 -7.32 4.26
N HIS A 146 -8.36 -6.00 4.25
CA HIS A 146 -7.26 -5.12 3.86
C HIS A 146 -6.05 -5.34 4.78
N PRO A 147 -4.84 -5.58 4.23
CA PRO A 147 -3.61 -5.62 5.02
C PRO A 147 -3.20 -4.19 5.40
N TYR A 148 -3.97 -3.58 6.32
CA TYR A 148 -3.86 -2.19 6.71
C TYR A 148 -2.46 -1.86 7.23
N LEU A 149 -1.78 -0.90 6.61
CA LEU A 149 -0.39 -0.50 6.84
C LEU A 149 0.67 -1.56 6.44
N GLU A 150 0.33 -2.60 5.70
CA GLU A 150 1.33 -3.47 5.09
C GLU A 150 1.99 -2.75 3.91
N ILE A 151 3.12 -2.13 4.17
CA ILE A 151 3.79 -1.22 3.22
C ILE A 151 4.11 -1.88 1.87
N SER A 152 4.35 -3.19 1.85
CA SER A 152 4.67 -3.94 0.64
C SER A 152 3.47 -4.09 -0.30
N THR A 153 2.29 -4.42 0.24
CA THR A 153 1.07 -4.62 -0.57
C THR A 153 0.42 -3.30 -1.01
N GLU A 154 0.50 -2.27 -0.17
CA GLU A 154 0.02 -0.93 -0.54
C GLU A 154 0.85 -0.35 -1.68
N ALA A 155 2.18 -0.38 -1.55
CA ALA A 155 3.10 0.02 -2.60
C ALA A 155 2.94 -0.84 -3.88
N GLY A 156 2.83 -2.15 -3.74
CA GLY A 156 2.59 -3.08 -4.85
C GLY A 156 1.31 -2.76 -5.61
N SER A 157 0.21 -2.50 -4.89
CA SER A 157 -1.07 -2.11 -5.49
C SER A 157 -0.95 -0.83 -6.32
N THR A 158 -0.21 0.17 -5.83
CA THR A 158 0.03 1.44 -6.51
C THR A 158 0.88 1.26 -7.77
N ILE A 159 2.00 0.55 -7.66
CA ILE A 159 2.93 0.28 -8.76
C ILE A 159 2.25 -0.51 -9.88
N ASP A 160 1.50 -1.56 -9.53
CA ASP A 160 0.78 -2.39 -10.48
C ASP A 160 -0.36 -1.62 -11.18
N LEU A 161 -1.04 -0.70 -10.47
CA LEU A 161 -2.03 0.17 -11.10
C LEU A 161 -1.38 1.16 -12.07
N VAL A 162 -0.24 1.75 -11.76
CA VAL A 162 0.51 2.63 -12.70
C VAL A 162 0.82 1.89 -13.99
N LYS A 163 1.30 0.65 -13.91
CA LYS A 163 1.59 -0.20 -15.06
C LYS A 163 0.33 -0.57 -15.84
N ALA A 164 -0.72 -0.99 -15.14
CA ALA A 164 -2.01 -1.34 -15.74
C ALA A 164 -2.67 -0.13 -16.44
N ALA A 165 -2.61 1.05 -15.81
CA ALA A 165 -3.15 2.30 -16.39
C ALA A 165 -2.42 2.69 -17.67
N ARG A 166 -1.08 2.58 -17.71
CA ARG A 166 -0.30 2.84 -18.92
C ARG A 166 -0.61 1.85 -20.04
N ALA A 167 -0.74 0.58 -19.72
CA ALA A 167 -1.17 -0.42 -20.70
C ALA A 167 -2.60 -0.16 -21.22
N ALA A 168 -3.47 0.38 -20.36
CA ALA A 168 -4.86 0.70 -20.67
C ALA A 168 -5.02 2.00 -21.49
N ASN A 169 -4.10 2.97 -21.33
CA ASN A 169 -4.15 4.28 -21.97
C ASN A 169 -2.74 4.70 -22.48
N PRO A 170 -2.47 4.56 -23.78
CA PRO A 170 -1.16 4.91 -24.37
C PRO A 170 -0.86 6.43 -24.37
N ALA A 171 -1.81 7.29 -24.03
CA ALA A 171 -1.57 8.72 -23.85
C ALA A 171 -0.87 9.06 -22.52
N LEU A 172 -0.63 8.06 -21.66
CA LEU A 172 0.13 8.24 -20.42
C LEU A 172 1.64 8.15 -20.69
N SER A 173 2.37 9.12 -20.15
CA SER A 173 3.84 9.18 -20.26
C SER A 173 4.52 8.12 -19.38
N ARG A 174 5.82 7.89 -19.56
CA ARG A 174 6.65 7.10 -18.64
C ARG A 174 7.02 7.89 -17.39
N THR A 175 6.88 9.22 -17.44
CA THR A 175 7.15 10.10 -16.30
C THR A 175 6.05 10.00 -15.26
N TRP A 176 6.45 9.76 -14.02
CA TRP A 176 5.50 9.63 -12.92
C TRP A 176 6.05 10.05 -11.57
N ALA A 177 5.15 10.29 -10.65
CA ALA A 177 5.42 10.58 -9.24
C ALA A 177 4.31 9.99 -8.38
N VAL A 178 4.49 9.99 -7.07
CA VAL A 178 3.49 9.52 -6.11
C VAL A 178 3.22 10.55 -5.03
N THR A 179 2.00 10.60 -4.55
CA THR A 179 1.58 11.41 -3.40
C THR A 179 0.64 10.63 -2.51
N GLY A 180 0.70 10.86 -1.20
CA GLY A 180 -0.22 10.25 -0.26
C GLY A 180 -0.25 10.94 1.09
N PHE A 181 -1.29 10.62 1.88
CA PHE A 181 -1.63 11.27 3.14
C PHE A 181 -1.87 10.21 4.21
N SER A 182 -1.32 10.36 5.41
CA SER A 182 -1.50 9.41 6.51
C SER A 182 -1.04 8.00 6.10
N GLN A 183 -1.89 6.96 6.18
CA GLN A 183 -1.65 5.64 5.58
C GLN A 183 -1.12 5.77 4.13
N GLY A 184 -1.75 6.62 3.31
CA GLY A 184 -1.30 6.86 1.93
C GLY A 184 0.08 7.53 1.86
N GLY A 185 0.48 8.30 2.87
CA GLY A 185 1.83 8.84 2.98
C GLY A 185 2.87 7.76 3.21
N GLN A 186 2.57 6.75 4.03
CA GLN A 186 3.38 5.53 4.20
C GLN A 186 3.44 4.74 2.88
N ALA A 187 2.29 4.48 2.26
CA ALA A 187 2.21 3.77 0.98
C ALA A 187 3.02 4.47 -0.12
N ALA A 188 2.97 5.82 -0.19
CA ALA A 188 3.76 6.60 -1.14
C ALA A 188 5.27 6.47 -0.90
N LEU A 189 5.72 6.44 0.36
CA LEU A 189 7.12 6.18 0.70
C LEU A 189 7.52 4.74 0.34
N GLY A 190 6.68 3.76 0.62
CA GLY A 190 6.88 2.37 0.19
C GLY A 190 6.97 2.24 -1.33
N THR A 191 6.06 2.90 -2.06
CA THR A 191 6.06 2.98 -3.53
C THR A 191 7.36 3.58 -4.07
N ALA A 192 7.81 4.69 -3.49
CA ALA A 192 9.05 5.34 -3.88
C ALA A 192 10.29 4.47 -3.66
N HIS A 193 10.28 3.63 -2.62
CA HIS A 193 11.37 2.72 -2.33
C HIS A 193 11.39 1.50 -3.27
N GLN A 194 10.22 0.98 -3.65
CA GLN A 194 10.12 -0.26 -4.43
C GLN A 194 10.12 -0.05 -5.95
N GLN A 195 9.77 1.15 -6.41
CA GLN A 195 9.49 1.42 -7.83
C GLN A 195 10.68 1.13 -8.75
N SER A 196 11.91 1.41 -8.35
CA SER A 196 13.09 1.21 -9.18
C SER A 196 13.32 -0.27 -9.54
N SER A 197 12.94 -1.19 -8.66
CA SER A 197 13.02 -2.62 -8.90
C SER A 197 11.83 -3.19 -9.69
N GLN A 198 10.64 -2.59 -9.51
CA GLN A 198 9.40 -3.11 -10.12
C GLN A 198 9.03 -2.42 -11.44
N LEU A 199 9.42 -1.15 -11.62
CA LEU A 199 9.17 -0.34 -12.81
C LEU A 199 10.45 0.33 -13.36
N PRO A 200 11.55 -0.40 -13.61
CA PRO A 200 12.84 0.19 -13.98
C PRO A 200 12.80 0.97 -15.30
N ASP A 201 11.80 0.70 -16.14
CA ASP A 201 11.62 1.36 -17.43
C ASP A 201 10.86 2.68 -17.34
N LEU A 202 10.29 3.03 -16.18
CA LEU A 202 9.58 4.29 -15.99
C LEU A 202 10.49 5.35 -15.35
N ASP A 203 10.15 6.61 -15.61
CA ASP A 203 10.89 7.78 -15.16
C ASP A 203 10.22 8.33 -13.89
N PHE A 204 10.59 7.77 -12.74
CA PHE A 204 10.08 8.21 -11.45
C PHE A 204 10.75 9.50 -10.99
N ARG A 205 9.96 10.52 -10.63
CA ARG A 205 10.48 11.88 -10.35
C ARG A 205 10.29 12.36 -8.94
N GLY A 206 9.65 11.60 -8.08
CA GLY A 206 9.60 11.92 -6.68
C GLY A 206 8.31 11.61 -5.96
N THR A 207 8.31 11.94 -4.67
CA THR A 207 7.26 11.60 -3.71
C THR A 207 6.82 12.83 -2.94
N ILE A 208 5.52 12.96 -2.72
CA ILE A 208 4.95 13.92 -1.77
C ILE A 208 4.25 13.11 -0.68
N ALA A 209 4.76 13.12 0.54
CA ALA A 209 4.18 12.43 1.68
C ALA A 209 3.73 13.44 2.75
N VAL A 210 2.45 13.35 3.15
CA VAL A 210 1.84 14.26 4.13
C VAL A 210 1.49 13.47 5.37
N ASP A 211 2.07 13.86 6.50
CA ASP A 211 1.88 13.22 7.82
C ASP A 211 1.84 11.68 7.73
N PRO A 212 2.89 11.04 7.14
CA PRO A 212 2.87 9.59 6.90
C PRO A 212 2.85 8.80 8.20
N GLU A 213 2.15 7.67 8.21
CA GLU A 213 2.32 6.67 9.25
C GLU A 213 3.78 6.21 9.25
N SER A 214 4.46 6.32 10.39
CA SER A 214 5.87 5.93 10.51
C SER A 214 6.24 5.64 11.95
N ASP A 215 7.23 4.77 12.15
CA ASP A 215 7.81 4.42 13.44
C ASP A 215 6.80 3.88 14.49
N LEU A 216 5.58 3.49 14.08
CA LEU A 216 4.58 2.91 14.97
C LEU A 216 5.01 1.55 15.51
N GLU A 217 5.73 0.77 14.70
CA GLU A 217 6.32 -0.51 15.10
C GLU A 217 7.25 -0.36 16.31
N LYS A 218 7.89 0.79 16.46
CA LYS A 218 8.77 1.10 17.61
C LYS A 218 8.02 1.39 18.90
N ILE A 219 6.72 1.69 18.80
CA ILE A 219 5.85 1.95 19.97
C ILE A 219 5.19 0.67 20.44
N THR A 220 4.90 -0.28 19.54
CA THR A 220 4.15 -1.50 19.87
C THR A 220 4.72 -2.29 21.05
N PRO A 221 6.05 -2.36 21.32
CA PRO A 221 6.57 -3.05 22.51
C PRO A 221 6.07 -2.50 23.84
N PHE A 222 5.61 -1.24 23.85
CA PHE A 222 5.09 -0.58 25.06
C PHE A 222 3.56 -0.68 25.19
N VAL A 223 2.90 -1.33 24.23
CA VAL A 223 1.44 -1.48 24.20
C VAL A 223 1.02 -2.80 24.84
N GLY A 224 0.04 -2.74 25.74
CA GLY A 224 -0.41 -3.91 26.47
C GLY A 224 -1.71 -3.65 27.27
N PRO A 225 -2.13 -4.60 28.14
CA PRO A 225 -3.37 -4.52 28.91
C PRO A 225 -3.51 -3.30 29.82
N TRP A 226 -2.42 -2.61 30.09
CA TRP A 226 -2.38 -1.41 30.93
C TRP A 226 -2.70 -0.10 30.18
N VAL A 227 -2.86 -0.13 28.86
CA VAL A 227 -3.15 1.09 28.09
C VAL A 227 -4.57 1.54 28.38
N PRO A 228 -4.75 2.73 28.98
CA PRO A 228 -6.06 3.20 29.38
C PRO A 228 -6.89 3.70 28.20
N ALA A 229 -8.19 3.87 28.41
CA ALA A 229 -9.05 4.52 27.45
C ALA A 229 -8.62 5.99 27.22
N ILE A 230 -8.49 6.37 25.97
CA ILE A 230 -8.31 7.76 25.57
C ILE A 230 -9.73 8.36 25.38
N PRO A 231 -10.08 9.43 26.09
CA PRO A 231 -11.42 9.99 26.01
C PRO A 231 -11.76 10.58 24.63
N GLY A 232 -13.03 10.44 24.24
CA GLY A 232 -13.60 11.11 23.09
C GLY A 232 -13.25 10.45 21.75
N GLN A 233 -13.66 11.12 20.67
CA GLN A 233 -13.58 10.58 19.31
C GLN A 233 -12.15 10.24 18.87
N ALA A 234 -11.16 10.99 19.37
CA ALA A 234 -9.75 10.69 19.07
C ALA A 234 -9.34 9.31 19.61
N GLY A 235 -9.75 8.97 20.85
CA GLY A 235 -9.48 7.66 21.42
C GLY A 235 -10.17 6.53 20.67
N THR A 236 -11.42 6.73 20.29
CA THR A 236 -12.16 5.77 19.46
C THR A 236 -11.46 5.55 18.10
N ALA A 237 -10.94 6.62 17.48
CA ALA A 237 -10.20 6.50 16.22
C ALA A 237 -8.89 5.71 16.41
N VAL A 238 -8.13 5.97 17.48
CA VAL A 238 -6.90 5.21 17.79
C VAL A 238 -7.20 3.73 17.98
N ASN A 239 -8.28 3.38 18.69
CA ASN A 239 -8.72 2.00 18.83
C ASN A 239 -9.08 1.37 17.48
N GLY A 240 -9.72 2.14 16.59
CA GLY A 240 -10.03 1.73 15.23
C GLY A 240 -8.77 1.43 14.40
N PHE A 241 -7.73 2.27 14.50
CA PHE A 241 -6.45 2.02 13.84
C PHE A 241 -5.77 0.76 14.36
N VAL A 242 -5.72 0.58 15.70
CA VAL A 242 -5.08 -0.58 16.31
C VAL A 242 -5.79 -1.88 15.92
N VAL A 243 -7.12 -1.91 15.98
CA VAL A 243 -7.87 -3.12 15.60
C VAL A 243 -7.71 -3.43 14.11
N SER A 244 -7.65 -2.42 13.25
CA SER A 244 -7.41 -2.58 11.81
C SER A 244 -6.01 -3.12 11.52
N MET A 245 -4.99 -2.58 12.18
CA MET A 245 -3.60 -3.04 12.07
C MET A 245 -3.47 -4.51 12.51
N LEU A 246 -4.02 -4.87 13.68
CA LEU A 246 -3.98 -6.25 14.18
C LEU A 246 -4.77 -7.21 13.27
N ALA A 247 -5.90 -6.78 12.70
CA ALA A 247 -6.67 -7.59 11.77
C ALA A 247 -5.92 -7.81 10.44
N GLY A 248 -5.23 -6.79 9.92
CA GLY A 248 -4.37 -6.89 8.75
C GLY A 248 -3.18 -7.83 9.00
N LEU A 249 -2.47 -7.66 10.10
CA LEU A 249 -1.36 -8.52 10.50
C LEU A 249 -1.81 -9.99 10.67
N ARG A 250 -2.97 -10.22 11.31
CA ARG A 250 -3.56 -11.57 11.46
C ARG A 250 -3.81 -12.25 10.11
N ALA A 251 -4.24 -11.48 9.12
CA ALA A 251 -4.57 -11.99 7.79
C ALA A 251 -3.33 -12.35 6.95
N THR A 252 -2.21 -11.67 7.16
CA THR A 252 -1.00 -11.81 6.33
C THR A 252 0.13 -12.56 7.02
N HIS A 253 0.15 -12.57 8.36
CA HIS A 253 1.20 -13.18 9.20
C HIS A 253 0.59 -14.18 10.20
N PRO A 254 -0.01 -15.29 9.73
CA PRO A 254 -0.66 -16.26 10.61
C PRO A 254 0.32 -16.90 11.60
N GLU A 255 1.62 -16.90 11.32
CA GLU A 255 2.67 -17.43 12.20
C GLU A 255 2.82 -16.62 13.51
N VAL A 256 2.36 -15.37 13.53
CA VAL A 256 2.40 -14.51 14.73
C VAL A 256 1.38 -14.91 15.77
N ASP A 257 0.32 -15.64 15.35
CA ASP A 257 -0.81 -15.99 16.22
C ASP A 257 -1.38 -14.79 16.99
N VAL A 258 -1.82 -13.78 16.22
CA VAL A 258 -2.34 -12.52 16.76
C VAL A 258 -3.43 -12.76 17.81
N ASP A 259 -4.26 -13.78 17.61
CA ASP A 259 -5.37 -14.10 18.53
C ASP A 259 -4.86 -14.42 19.94
N SER A 260 -3.65 -14.99 20.08
CA SER A 260 -3.04 -15.25 21.39
C SER A 260 -2.74 -13.98 22.21
N TYR A 261 -2.73 -12.81 21.59
CA TYR A 261 -2.54 -11.51 22.25
C TYR A 261 -3.86 -10.86 22.66
N LEU A 262 -5.00 -11.38 22.19
CA LEU A 262 -6.30 -10.74 22.37
C LEU A 262 -7.03 -11.23 23.62
N THR A 263 -7.88 -10.38 24.15
CA THR A 263 -8.99 -10.79 25.02
C THR A 263 -10.15 -11.27 24.14
N PRO A 264 -11.15 -12.00 24.70
CA PRO A 264 -12.36 -12.34 23.94
C PRO A 264 -13.09 -11.11 23.36
N ARG A 265 -12.97 -9.95 24.01
CA ARG A 265 -13.54 -8.68 23.52
C ARG A 265 -12.72 -8.12 22.35
N GLY A 266 -11.40 -8.23 22.41
CA GLY A 266 -10.50 -7.86 21.31
C GLY A 266 -10.71 -8.74 20.10
N GLU A 267 -10.80 -10.05 20.26
CA GLU A 267 -11.08 -10.99 19.17
C GLU A 267 -12.41 -10.68 18.48
N GLN A 268 -13.49 -10.45 19.26
CA GLN A 268 -14.79 -10.04 18.71
C GLN A 268 -14.71 -8.70 17.93
N ALA A 269 -13.93 -7.73 18.42
CA ALA A 269 -13.75 -6.46 17.73
C ALA A 269 -12.97 -6.63 16.41
N LEU A 270 -11.91 -7.45 16.38
CA LEU A 270 -11.19 -7.78 15.16
C LEU A 270 -12.09 -8.47 14.14
N ASP A 271 -12.82 -9.49 14.57
CA ASP A 271 -13.72 -10.24 13.69
C ASP A 271 -14.82 -9.37 13.08
N ALA A 272 -15.42 -8.51 13.87
CA ALA A 272 -16.42 -7.57 13.40
C ALA A 272 -15.86 -6.52 12.42
N SER A 273 -14.58 -6.17 12.54
CA SER A 273 -13.96 -5.07 11.77
C SER A 273 -13.50 -5.49 10.36
N GLN A 274 -13.29 -6.78 10.08
CA GLN A 274 -12.63 -7.29 8.88
C GLN A 274 -13.26 -6.90 7.54
N SER A 275 -14.54 -6.52 7.54
CA SER A 275 -15.29 -6.15 6.32
C SER A 275 -15.92 -4.76 6.40
N LEU A 276 -15.59 -3.98 7.42
CA LEU A 276 -16.23 -2.68 7.67
C LEU A 276 -15.39 -1.52 7.15
N CYS A 277 -16.06 -0.45 6.76
CA CYS A 277 -15.40 0.83 6.54
C CYS A 277 -15.09 1.52 7.88
N PHE A 278 -14.10 2.41 7.90
CA PHE A 278 -13.49 2.90 9.12
C PHE A 278 -14.46 3.56 10.11
N LEU A 279 -15.46 4.31 9.63
CA LEU A 279 -16.47 4.91 10.50
C LEU A 279 -17.34 3.87 11.23
N ASP A 280 -17.57 2.70 10.63
CA ASP A 280 -18.28 1.61 11.27
C ASP A 280 -17.37 0.81 12.21
N ILE A 281 -16.08 0.67 11.88
CA ILE A 281 -15.06 0.15 12.80
C ILE A 281 -15.02 0.98 14.09
N MET A 282 -15.04 2.31 13.98
CA MET A 282 -15.10 3.18 15.15
C MET A 282 -16.31 2.89 16.03
N LYS A 283 -17.47 2.53 15.47
CA LYS A 283 -18.64 2.14 16.26
C LYS A 283 -18.45 0.81 17.00
N VAL A 284 -17.73 -0.14 16.39
CA VAL A 284 -17.39 -1.43 17.02
C VAL A 284 -16.52 -1.25 18.24
N VAL A 285 -15.53 -0.34 18.16
CA VAL A 285 -14.56 -0.11 19.25
C VAL A 285 -14.90 1.05 20.17
N ASP A 286 -16.10 1.63 20.03
CA ASP A 286 -16.53 2.72 20.88
C ASP A 286 -16.63 2.30 22.36
N GLY A 287 -16.12 3.14 23.25
CA GLY A 287 -16.05 2.86 24.68
C GLY A 287 -15.07 1.75 25.07
N MET A 288 -14.19 1.33 24.19
CA MET A 288 -13.08 0.42 24.50
C MET A 288 -11.80 1.22 24.80
N SER A 289 -10.84 0.54 25.41
CA SER A 289 -9.44 0.93 25.43
C SER A 289 -8.61 -0.10 24.62
N ILE A 290 -7.39 0.25 24.25
CA ILE A 290 -6.45 -0.74 23.72
C ILE A 290 -6.22 -1.86 24.74
N GLY A 291 -6.14 -1.51 26.04
CA GLY A 291 -6.01 -2.47 27.13
C GLY A 291 -7.17 -3.47 27.24
N ASP A 292 -8.40 -3.06 26.88
CA ASP A 292 -9.56 -3.98 26.84
C ASP A 292 -9.44 -5.03 25.73
N MET A 293 -8.69 -4.74 24.66
CA MET A 293 -8.51 -5.63 23.52
C MET A 293 -7.36 -6.63 23.74
N LEU A 294 -6.38 -6.31 24.59
CA LEU A 294 -5.15 -7.08 24.75
C LEU A 294 -5.13 -7.87 26.05
N SER A 295 -4.76 -9.16 25.97
CA SER A 295 -4.55 -10.05 27.12
C SER A 295 -3.11 -10.05 27.61
N ARG A 296 -2.16 -9.65 26.76
CA ARG A 296 -0.72 -9.55 27.03
C ARG A 296 -0.08 -8.43 26.21
N PRO A 297 1.16 -8.02 26.56
CA PRO A 297 1.90 -7.01 25.79
C PRO A 297 2.20 -7.46 24.36
N LEU A 298 2.38 -6.48 23.46
CA LEU A 298 2.81 -6.71 22.08
C LEU A 298 4.36 -6.68 21.95
N ASP A 299 5.09 -7.09 22.99
CA ASP A 299 6.56 -6.97 23.09
C ASP A 299 7.32 -8.25 22.73
N ALA A 300 6.63 -9.32 22.37
CA ALA A 300 7.27 -10.59 22.01
C ALA A 300 8.15 -10.42 20.75
N PRO A 301 9.37 -10.99 20.73
CA PRO A 301 10.29 -10.82 19.61
C PRO A 301 9.74 -11.21 18.24
N GLU A 302 8.94 -12.27 18.18
CA GLU A 302 8.28 -12.72 16.95
C GLU A 302 7.23 -11.71 16.45
N PHE A 303 6.45 -11.12 17.38
CA PHE A 303 5.50 -10.07 17.04
C PHE A 303 6.22 -8.82 16.52
N GLN A 304 7.30 -8.42 17.18
CA GLN A 304 8.09 -7.26 16.78
C GLN A 304 8.79 -7.46 15.43
N ALA A 305 9.29 -8.68 15.16
CA ALA A 305 9.88 -9.00 13.86
C ALA A 305 8.84 -8.86 12.73
N ALA A 306 7.64 -9.42 12.92
CA ALA A 306 6.57 -9.30 11.96
C ALA A 306 6.10 -7.84 11.77
N MET A 307 5.95 -7.08 12.85
CA MET A 307 5.59 -5.65 12.77
C MET A 307 6.62 -4.82 12.00
N ASN A 308 7.92 -5.10 12.21
CA ASN A 308 8.98 -4.42 11.47
C ASN A 308 8.92 -4.75 9.96
N GLU A 309 8.69 -6.01 9.60
CA GLU A 309 8.53 -6.41 8.20
C GLU A 309 7.28 -5.78 7.58
N TYR A 310 6.20 -5.77 8.33
CA TYR A 310 4.87 -5.33 7.91
C TYR A 310 4.82 -3.85 7.58
N MET A 311 5.32 -2.97 8.45
CA MET A 311 5.01 -1.55 8.37
C MET A 311 6.17 -0.56 8.42
N THR A 312 7.42 -1.01 8.61
CA THR A 312 8.55 -0.07 8.72
C THR A 312 8.74 0.71 7.43
N VAL A 313 8.72 2.02 7.54
CA VAL A 313 9.08 2.91 6.44
C VAL A 313 10.60 2.82 6.21
N PRO A 314 11.07 2.46 4.99
CA PRO A 314 12.49 2.48 4.69
C PRO A 314 13.08 3.89 4.87
N VAL A 315 14.26 3.98 5.47
CA VAL A 315 14.91 5.28 5.73
C VAL A 315 16.12 5.55 4.84
N ASN A 316 16.33 4.73 3.82
CA ASN A 316 17.37 4.87 2.78
C ASN A 316 16.91 4.19 1.48
N GLY A 317 17.75 4.18 0.42
CA GLY A 317 17.43 3.50 -0.84
C GLY A 317 16.46 4.24 -1.76
N TYR A 318 16.22 5.52 -1.52
CA TYR A 318 15.42 6.37 -2.40
C TYR A 318 16.30 7.00 -3.48
N ASP A 319 15.88 6.88 -4.73
CA ASP A 319 16.60 7.36 -5.91
C ASP A 319 16.01 8.68 -6.49
N ALA A 320 14.90 9.15 -5.95
CA ALA A 320 14.24 10.38 -6.36
C ALA A 320 13.92 11.29 -5.14
N PRO A 321 13.71 12.60 -5.34
CA PRO A 321 13.46 13.53 -4.24
C PRO A 321 12.12 13.27 -3.54
N ILE A 322 12.11 13.53 -2.24
CA ILE A 322 10.92 13.46 -1.38
C ILE A 322 10.55 14.86 -0.88
N LEU A 323 9.28 15.24 -1.01
CA LEU A 323 8.69 16.36 -0.29
C LEU A 323 7.91 15.79 0.90
N LEU A 324 8.39 16.04 2.11
CA LEU A 324 7.81 15.59 3.37
C LEU A 324 7.09 16.76 4.05
N LEU A 325 5.78 16.67 4.19
CA LEU A 325 4.94 17.70 4.79
C LEU A 325 4.43 17.19 6.14
N LEU A 326 4.76 17.90 7.22
CA LEU A 326 4.53 17.44 8.59
C LEU A 326 3.81 18.50 9.43
N ASN A 327 2.89 18.07 10.30
CA ASN A 327 2.16 18.95 11.20
C ASN A 327 2.55 18.71 12.67
N THR A 328 2.86 19.81 13.39
CA THR A 328 3.30 19.73 14.79
C THR A 328 2.17 19.48 15.79
N ASN A 329 0.93 19.76 15.44
CA ASN A 329 -0.24 19.47 16.27
C ASN A 329 -0.95 18.17 15.82
N ASP A 330 -0.24 17.30 15.10
CA ASP A 330 -0.74 15.98 14.78
C ASP A 330 -0.76 15.10 16.01
N THR A 331 -1.97 14.61 16.36
CA THR A 331 -2.21 13.67 17.46
C THR A 331 -2.71 12.32 16.96
N THR A 332 -2.94 12.18 15.65
CA THR A 332 -3.33 10.92 15.00
C THR A 332 -2.09 10.07 14.76
N VAL A 333 -1.13 10.60 14.01
CA VAL A 333 0.26 10.13 13.99
C VAL A 333 1.07 11.10 14.85
N PRO A 334 1.49 10.71 16.06
CA PRO A 334 2.13 11.64 16.97
C PRO A 334 3.33 12.37 16.36
N SER A 335 3.31 13.71 16.39
CA SER A 335 4.35 14.54 15.75
C SER A 335 5.81 14.23 16.14
N PRO A 336 6.14 13.64 17.31
CA PRO A 336 7.50 13.15 17.57
C PRO A 336 7.96 12.04 16.60
N LEU A 337 7.05 11.22 16.08
CA LEU A 337 7.37 10.18 15.09
C LEU A 337 7.70 10.82 13.73
N HIS A 338 6.98 11.86 13.35
CA HIS A 338 7.30 12.66 12.16
C HIS A 338 8.70 13.26 12.25
N ALA A 339 9.05 13.81 13.42
CA ALA A 339 10.39 14.36 13.64
C ALA A 339 11.48 13.27 13.58
N ALA A 340 11.18 12.08 14.10
CA ALA A 340 12.07 10.92 14.04
C ALA A 340 12.30 10.48 12.58
N LEU A 341 11.26 10.34 11.77
CA LEU A 341 11.37 10.01 10.34
C LEU A 341 12.22 11.03 9.58
N ALA A 342 11.93 12.33 9.76
CA ALA A 342 12.70 13.40 9.12
C ALA A 342 14.19 13.36 9.51
N ALA A 343 14.49 13.10 10.79
CA ALA A 343 15.86 12.96 11.28
C ALA A 343 16.55 11.71 10.71
N GLN A 344 15.85 10.59 10.58
CA GLN A 344 16.37 9.36 9.98
C GLN A 344 16.67 9.56 8.48
N PHE A 345 15.81 10.22 7.72
CA PHE A 345 16.08 10.58 6.33
C PHE A 345 17.33 11.45 6.20
N ALA A 346 17.44 12.48 7.02
CA ALA A 346 18.62 13.38 7.02
C ALA A 346 19.90 12.62 7.38
N ALA A 347 19.87 11.74 8.39
CA ALA A 347 21.01 10.95 8.82
C ALA A 347 21.50 9.96 7.73
N ASN A 348 20.59 9.49 6.88
CA ASN A 348 20.91 8.55 5.78
C ASN A 348 21.15 9.27 4.44
N GLY A 349 21.16 10.61 4.41
CA GLY A 349 21.44 11.37 3.19
C GLY A 349 20.36 11.28 2.13
N VAL A 350 19.12 10.98 2.52
CA VAL A 350 17.96 10.98 1.60
C VAL A 350 17.73 12.40 1.07
N ASN A 351 17.49 12.51 -0.24
CA ASN A 351 17.15 13.82 -0.85
C ASN A 351 15.72 14.21 -0.46
N VAL A 352 15.57 14.79 0.73
CA VAL A 352 14.28 15.18 1.30
C VAL A 352 14.20 16.68 1.54
N GLN A 353 13.09 17.28 1.12
CA GLN A 353 12.67 18.62 1.52
C GLN A 353 11.55 18.48 2.54
N THR A 354 11.77 18.94 3.77
CA THR A 354 10.73 18.92 4.82
C THR A 354 10.11 20.29 4.97
N VAL A 355 8.77 20.37 4.98
CA VAL A 355 8.00 21.57 5.31
C VAL A 355 7.14 21.27 6.52
N VAL A 356 7.30 22.06 7.58
CA VAL A 356 6.61 21.86 8.86
C VAL A 356 5.54 22.92 9.04
N GLY A 357 4.31 22.48 9.25
CA GLY A 357 3.16 23.31 9.62
C GLY A 357 2.76 23.13 11.08
N THR A 358 1.83 23.98 11.52
CA THR A 358 1.22 23.92 12.87
C THR A 358 -0.21 23.38 12.82
N GLY A 359 -0.59 22.70 11.74
CA GLY A 359 -1.89 22.09 11.56
C GLY A 359 -2.07 20.82 12.38
N THR A 360 -3.28 20.29 12.32
CA THR A 360 -3.63 18.93 12.75
C THR A 360 -3.36 17.93 11.63
N HIS A 361 -3.58 16.65 11.86
CA HIS A 361 -3.32 15.56 10.94
C HIS A 361 -3.83 15.85 9.51
N THR A 362 -2.94 15.73 8.55
CA THR A 362 -3.17 15.95 7.10
C THR A 362 -3.68 17.34 6.70
N GLN A 363 -3.57 18.32 7.59
CA GLN A 363 -3.98 19.67 7.28
C GLN A 363 -2.90 20.38 6.46
N LEU A 364 -3.23 20.78 5.23
CA LEU A 364 -2.34 21.58 4.39
C LEU A 364 -2.55 23.07 4.64
N ASN A 365 -1.47 23.79 4.90
CA ASN A 365 -1.43 25.24 4.98
C ASN A 365 -0.93 25.85 3.66
N PRO A 366 -1.01 27.20 3.46
CA PRO A 366 -0.56 27.83 2.22
C PRO A 366 0.90 27.52 1.84
N GLN A 367 1.82 27.48 2.82
CA GLN A 367 3.23 27.17 2.57
C GLN A 367 3.41 25.71 2.07
N MET A 368 2.64 24.76 2.58
CA MET A 368 2.64 23.38 2.10
C MET A 368 2.09 23.30 0.68
N TRP A 369 1.03 24.04 0.37
CA TRP A 369 0.49 24.11 -0.99
C TRP A 369 1.48 24.73 -1.98
N ASP A 370 2.20 25.78 -1.58
CA ASP A 370 3.28 26.38 -2.38
C ASP A 370 4.39 25.36 -2.65
N ALA A 371 4.76 24.57 -1.64
CA ALA A 371 5.76 23.52 -1.78
C ALA A 371 5.29 22.39 -2.72
N ILE A 372 4.03 21.93 -2.59
CA ILE A 372 3.40 20.96 -3.51
C ILE A 372 3.42 21.51 -4.95
N SER A 373 3.05 22.79 -5.12
CA SER A 373 3.03 23.43 -6.44
C SER A 373 4.43 23.47 -7.06
N ALA A 374 5.43 23.94 -6.30
CA ALA A 374 6.81 24.02 -6.77
C ALA A 374 7.40 22.64 -7.10
N PHE A 375 7.07 21.61 -6.30
CA PHE A 375 7.49 20.24 -6.54
C PHE A 375 6.86 19.69 -7.83
N SER A 376 5.56 19.89 -8.00
CA SER A 376 4.81 19.50 -9.20
C SER A 376 5.33 20.21 -10.45
N ASP A 377 5.64 21.50 -10.37
CA ASP A 377 6.19 22.27 -11.50
C ASP A 377 7.56 21.74 -11.94
N ARG A 378 8.42 21.30 -11.02
CA ARG A 378 9.70 20.66 -11.38
C ARG A 378 9.49 19.38 -12.18
N ILE A 379 8.48 18.57 -11.83
CA ILE A 379 8.15 17.35 -12.57
C ILE A 379 7.65 17.70 -13.98
N LEU A 380 6.78 18.70 -14.10
CA LEU A 380 6.14 19.09 -15.36
C LEU A 380 7.07 19.82 -16.33
N THR A 381 8.00 20.65 -15.81
CA THR A 381 8.92 21.45 -16.63
C THR A 381 10.13 20.69 -17.14
N THR A 382 10.47 19.56 -16.51
CA THR A 382 11.47 18.64 -17.06
C THR A 382 10.82 17.85 -18.21
N PRO A 383 11.46 17.72 -19.39
CA PRO A 383 10.87 17.00 -20.51
C PRO A 383 10.38 15.61 -20.10
N THR A 384 9.13 15.28 -20.44
CA THR A 384 8.55 13.96 -20.16
C THR A 384 9.22 12.89 -21.03
N VAL A 385 9.34 11.69 -20.49
CA VAL A 385 9.82 10.53 -21.24
C VAL A 385 8.59 9.81 -21.82
N PRO A 386 8.52 9.64 -23.15
CA PRO A 386 7.39 9.01 -23.82
C PRO A 386 7.18 7.54 -23.44
#